data_965ff02997a149875ebddea4c0abb58f
#
_entry.id   965ff02997a149875ebddea4c0abb58f
#
_cell.length_a   1.000
_cell.length_b   1.000
_cell.length_c   1.000
_cell.angle_alpha   90.00
_cell.angle_beta   90.00
_cell.angle_gamma   90.00
#
_symmetry.space_group_name_H-M   'P 1'
#
loop_
_entity.id
_entity.type
_entity.pdbx_description
1 polymer ?
#
loop_
_entity_poly.entity_id
_entity_poly.type
_entity_poly.pdbx_seq_one_letter_code
_entity_poly.pdbx_strand_id
1 'polypeptide(L)'
;VILGTDWKWNFLNHFSFYGQFILDEFIGKEFFSGSDSWVNKWAYQAGLKYINVANISNLDMQIEINQVRPYMYQHRMKSQNWIHYDQALAHPLGANFREVIAIVRYQPISKLSLNATYSYSKQGVDSSKTSGNYGGDFTRVYNDRNSDIAPMFQGVKNQVSALSVNASYMLWHNLFLDAGIFARTQINSIRPDKQSTIYRIGLRLNLAQQDYRN
;
A
#
# COMPACT_ATOMS: atom_id res chain seq x y z
N VAL A 1 7.15 -11.78 18.70
CA VAL A 1 8.32 -10.91 18.43
C VAL A 1 8.38 -10.63 16.95
N ILE A 2 8.40 -9.35 16.56
CA ILE A 2 8.57 -8.93 15.16
C ILE A 2 10.06 -8.69 14.91
N LEU A 3 10.60 -9.32 13.86
CA LEU A 3 11.93 -9.10 13.34
C LEU A 3 11.83 -8.56 11.93
N GLY A 4 12.54 -7.47 11.62
CA GLY A 4 12.54 -6.87 10.31
C GLY A 4 13.91 -6.41 9.85
N THR A 5 14.05 -6.29 8.54
CA THR A 5 15.20 -5.66 7.88
C THR A 5 14.69 -4.75 6.76
N ASP A 6 15.39 -3.66 6.56
CA ASP A 6 15.18 -2.75 5.44
C ASP A 6 16.50 -2.53 4.69
N TRP A 7 16.41 -2.19 3.41
CA TRP A 7 17.57 -1.93 2.56
C TRP A 7 17.26 -0.88 1.52
N LYS A 8 18.31 -0.19 1.09
CA LYS A 8 18.28 0.74 -0.03
C LYS A 8 19.63 0.68 -0.75
N TRP A 9 19.57 0.49 -2.06
CA TRP A 9 20.75 0.46 -2.93
C TRP A 9 20.55 1.38 -4.13
N ASN A 10 21.42 2.39 -4.26
CA ASN A 10 21.45 3.29 -5.40
C ASN A 10 22.53 2.81 -6.36
N PHE A 11 22.20 2.68 -7.64
CA PHE A 11 23.11 2.18 -8.66
C PHE A 11 22.87 2.86 -10.02
N LEU A 12 23.89 2.81 -10.91
CA LEU A 12 23.85 3.37 -12.25
C LEU A 12 23.36 4.84 -12.30
N ASN A 13 23.63 5.63 -11.30
CA ASN A 13 23.28 7.05 -11.12
C ASN A 13 21.78 7.40 -11.22
N HIS A 14 20.95 6.54 -11.77
CA HIS A 14 19.54 6.79 -12.04
C HIS A 14 18.60 5.83 -11.32
N PHE A 15 19.10 4.75 -10.71
CA PHE A 15 18.28 3.71 -10.12
C PHE A 15 18.43 3.66 -8.61
N SER A 16 17.32 3.43 -7.93
CA SER A 16 17.29 3.12 -6.51
C SER A 16 16.38 1.93 -6.26
N PHE A 17 16.97 0.81 -5.83
CA PHE A 17 16.25 -0.35 -5.33
C PHE A 17 16.13 -0.25 -3.81
N TYR A 18 14.95 -0.50 -3.29
CA TYR A 18 14.68 -0.47 -1.84
C TYR A 18 13.66 -1.53 -1.47
N GLY A 19 13.64 -1.87 -0.20
CA GLY A 19 12.65 -2.79 0.31
C GLY A 19 12.78 -3.03 1.79
N GLN A 20 11.85 -3.83 2.29
CA GLN A 20 11.85 -4.33 3.65
C GLN A 20 11.27 -5.73 3.68
N PHE A 21 11.69 -6.51 4.67
CA PHE A 21 11.17 -7.83 4.96
C PHE A 21 10.92 -7.94 6.46
N ILE A 22 9.76 -8.48 6.83
CA ILE A 22 9.32 -8.58 8.22
C ILE A 22 8.84 -10.01 8.49
N LEU A 23 9.27 -10.56 9.61
CA LEU A 23 8.82 -11.83 10.18
C LEU A 23 8.10 -11.55 11.50
N ASP A 24 6.92 -12.14 11.66
CA ASP A 24 6.17 -12.13 12.91
C ASP A 24 5.84 -13.58 13.28
N GLU A 25 6.37 -14.05 14.40
CA GLU A 25 6.28 -15.46 14.83
C GLU A 25 6.89 -16.43 13.80
N PHE A 26 8.17 -16.74 13.98
CA PHE A 26 8.93 -17.59 13.07
C PHE A 26 9.06 -19.03 13.60
N ILE A 27 8.57 -20.00 12.81
CA ILE A 27 8.85 -21.42 12.99
C ILE A 27 9.66 -21.89 11.79
N GLY A 28 10.98 -22.09 11.97
CA GLY A 28 11.91 -22.38 10.86
C GLY A 28 11.46 -23.55 9.98
N LYS A 29 11.00 -24.67 10.59
CA LYS A 29 10.52 -25.84 9.84
C LYS A 29 9.38 -25.48 8.89
N GLU A 30 8.38 -24.72 9.35
CA GLU A 30 7.21 -24.34 8.55
C GLU A 30 7.58 -23.33 7.46
N PHE A 31 8.46 -22.39 7.78
CA PHE A 31 8.92 -21.39 6.82
C PHE A 31 9.69 -22.01 5.65
N PHE A 32 10.66 -22.88 5.93
CA PHE A 32 11.49 -23.52 4.90
C PHE A 32 10.77 -24.66 4.16
N SER A 33 9.68 -25.21 4.70
CA SER A 33 8.87 -26.20 4.00
C SER A 33 8.05 -25.60 2.85
N GLY A 34 7.90 -24.28 2.79
CA GLY A 34 7.03 -23.61 1.83
C GLY A 34 5.54 -23.89 2.04
N SER A 35 5.18 -24.42 3.22
CA SER A 35 3.80 -24.74 3.54
C SER A 35 2.92 -23.49 3.63
N ASP A 36 1.63 -23.65 3.34
CA ASP A 36 0.62 -22.60 3.58
C ASP A 36 0.17 -22.56 5.06
N SER A 37 1.03 -22.95 6.00
CA SER A 37 0.72 -22.87 7.42
C SER A 37 0.45 -21.44 7.87
N TRP A 38 -0.54 -21.26 8.74
CA TRP A 38 -0.92 -19.95 9.31
C TRP A 38 0.20 -19.30 10.14
N VAL A 39 1.11 -20.09 10.67
CA VAL A 39 2.28 -19.58 11.44
C VAL A 39 3.36 -18.96 10.56
N ASN A 40 3.27 -19.11 9.24
CA ASN A 40 4.16 -18.48 8.27
C ASN A 40 3.79 -17.01 8.10
N LYS A 41 4.05 -16.19 9.11
CA LYS A 41 3.72 -14.77 9.16
C LYS A 41 4.91 -13.94 8.69
N TRP A 42 4.87 -13.53 7.43
CA TRP A 42 5.86 -12.64 6.86
C TRP A 42 5.24 -11.63 5.91
N ALA A 43 5.93 -10.53 5.77
CA ALA A 43 5.58 -9.46 4.84
C ALA A 43 6.84 -8.95 4.14
N TYR A 44 6.68 -8.50 2.90
CA TYR A 44 7.74 -7.78 2.21
C TYR A 44 7.20 -6.61 1.39
N GLN A 45 8.08 -5.64 1.21
CA GLN A 45 7.98 -4.56 0.24
C GLN A 45 9.24 -4.58 -0.62
N ALA A 46 9.10 -4.40 -1.91
CA ALA A 46 10.22 -4.18 -2.82
C ALA A 46 9.84 -3.10 -3.84
N GLY A 47 10.73 -2.16 -4.09
CA GLY A 47 10.48 -1.06 -4.98
C GLY A 47 11.71 -0.65 -5.78
N LEU A 48 11.49 -0.21 -7.01
CA LEU A 48 12.49 0.32 -7.91
C LEU A 48 12.09 1.74 -8.33
N LYS A 49 13.01 2.69 -8.22
CA LYS A 49 12.89 4.03 -8.77
C LYS A 49 13.87 4.20 -9.93
N TYR A 50 13.39 4.83 -10.99
CA TYR A 50 14.20 5.24 -12.13
C TYR A 50 14.06 6.75 -12.29
N ILE A 51 15.17 7.48 -12.04
CA ILE A 51 15.24 8.95 -12.06
C ILE A 51 15.72 9.39 -13.43
N ASN A 52 15.11 10.44 -14.00
CA ASN A 52 15.36 10.94 -15.34
C ASN A 52 15.28 9.83 -16.40
N VAL A 53 14.14 9.17 -16.45
CA VAL A 53 13.85 8.03 -17.36
C VAL A 53 14.26 8.36 -18.77
N ALA A 54 15.05 7.48 -19.38
CA ALA A 54 15.54 7.62 -20.75
C ALA A 54 16.27 8.97 -21.00
N ASN A 55 16.95 9.53 -19.98
CA ASN A 55 17.60 10.84 -19.97
C ASN A 55 16.64 12.05 -20.16
N ILE A 56 15.34 11.84 -19.95
CA ILE A 56 14.39 12.94 -19.92
C ILE A 56 14.44 13.58 -18.52
N SER A 57 14.90 14.82 -18.46
CA SER A 57 15.04 15.55 -17.19
C SER A 57 13.71 15.67 -16.46
N ASN A 58 13.73 15.43 -15.14
CA ASN A 58 12.58 15.49 -14.25
C ASN A 58 11.42 14.53 -14.59
N LEU A 59 11.69 13.48 -15.36
CA LEU A 59 10.76 12.36 -15.56
C LEU A 59 11.21 11.20 -14.69
N ASP A 60 10.47 10.91 -13.61
CA ASP A 60 10.77 9.83 -12.67
C ASP A 60 9.68 8.77 -12.70
N MET A 61 10.09 7.52 -12.62
CA MET A 61 9.20 6.37 -12.49
C MET A 61 9.53 5.58 -11.22
N GLN A 62 8.49 5.01 -10.61
CA GLN A 62 8.62 4.12 -9.47
C GLN A 62 7.62 2.97 -9.61
N ILE A 63 8.07 1.77 -9.34
CA ILE A 63 7.21 0.59 -9.17
C ILE A 63 7.48 -0.01 -7.80
N GLU A 64 6.43 -0.46 -7.14
CA GLU A 64 6.51 -1.06 -5.82
C GLU A 64 5.55 -2.24 -5.71
N ILE A 65 5.98 -3.30 -5.05
CA ILE A 65 5.16 -4.44 -4.70
C ILE A 65 5.18 -4.62 -3.19
N ASN A 66 3.99 -4.79 -2.61
CA ASN A 66 3.77 -5.09 -1.20
C ASN A 66 3.04 -6.42 -1.10
N GLN A 67 3.47 -7.31 -0.22
CA GLN A 67 2.77 -8.54 0.09
C GLN A 67 2.83 -8.83 1.58
N VAL A 68 1.68 -9.16 2.13
CA VAL A 68 1.52 -9.53 3.54
C VAL A 68 0.74 -10.83 3.63
N ARG A 69 1.30 -11.81 4.32
CA ARG A 69 0.68 -13.12 4.54
C ARG A 69 -0.57 -13.00 5.42
N PRO A 70 -1.51 -13.99 5.32
CA PRO A 70 -2.60 -14.10 6.27
C PRO A 70 -2.12 -14.14 7.73
N TYR A 71 -2.92 -13.61 8.64
CA TYR A 71 -2.68 -13.56 10.09
C TYR A 71 -1.46 -12.73 10.51
N MET A 72 -0.72 -12.13 9.58
CA MET A 72 0.31 -11.17 9.91
C MET A 72 -0.29 -10.08 10.81
N TYR A 73 0.42 -9.69 11.87
CA TYR A 73 -0.02 -8.68 12.85
C TYR A 73 -1.14 -9.09 13.79
N GLN A 74 -1.69 -10.31 13.66
CA GLN A 74 -2.63 -10.88 14.62
C GLN A 74 -1.89 -11.70 15.66
N HIS A 75 -2.25 -11.52 16.93
CA HIS A 75 -1.73 -12.28 18.07
C HIS A 75 -2.84 -12.98 18.86
N ARG A 76 -2.44 -13.69 19.92
CA ARG A 76 -3.38 -14.40 20.80
C ARG A 76 -4.33 -13.44 21.52
N MET A 77 -3.84 -12.25 21.89
CA MET A 77 -4.61 -11.20 22.54
C MET A 77 -4.64 -9.95 21.66
N LYS A 78 -5.79 -9.29 21.56
CA LYS A 78 -5.96 -8.07 20.74
C LYS A 78 -4.98 -6.96 21.14
N SER A 79 -4.63 -6.85 22.42
CA SER A 79 -3.66 -5.87 22.94
C SER A 79 -2.22 -6.07 22.41
N GLN A 80 -1.93 -7.24 21.83
CA GLN A 80 -0.62 -7.57 21.26
C GLN A 80 -0.61 -7.38 19.74
N ASN A 81 -1.78 -7.18 19.11
CA ASN A 81 -1.87 -6.95 17.69
C ASN A 81 -1.14 -5.65 17.31
N TRP A 82 -0.63 -5.62 16.08
CA TRP A 82 0.11 -4.46 15.56
C TRP A 82 -0.85 -3.34 15.11
N ILE A 83 -1.59 -2.82 16.08
CA ILE A 83 -2.64 -1.81 15.89
C ILE A 83 -2.53 -0.69 16.93
N HIS A 84 -3.04 0.49 16.55
CA HIS A 84 -3.21 1.62 17.45
C HIS A 84 -4.56 2.29 17.15
N TYR A 85 -5.42 2.45 18.15
CA TYR A 85 -6.80 2.93 17.99
C TYR A 85 -7.59 2.20 16.87
N ASP A 86 -7.49 0.86 16.80
CA ASP A 86 -8.08 0.01 15.76
C ASP A 86 -7.61 0.36 14.32
N GLN A 87 -6.47 1.02 14.18
CA GLN A 87 -5.81 1.30 12.90
C GLN A 87 -4.53 0.47 12.75
N ALA A 88 -4.24 0.03 11.52
CA ALA A 88 -3.01 -0.68 11.23
C ALA A 88 -1.79 0.20 11.43
N LEU A 89 -0.79 -0.27 12.17
CA LEU A 89 0.51 0.42 12.32
C LEU A 89 1.45 0.15 11.14
N ALA A 90 1.18 -0.89 10.35
CA ALA A 90 1.94 -1.22 9.16
C ALA A 90 1.17 -0.76 7.89
N HIS A 91 0.78 -1.69 7.02
CA HIS A 91 0.13 -1.37 5.77
C HIS A 91 -1.39 -1.15 5.95
N PRO A 92 -2.01 -0.12 5.32
CA PRO A 92 -3.45 0.18 5.47
C PRO A 92 -4.38 -0.96 5.08
N LEU A 93 -3.99 -1.83 4.16
CA LEU A 93 -4.76 -3.02 3.78
C LEU A 93 -4.72 -4.14 4.84
N GLY A 94 -3.89 -4.00 5.88
CA GLY A 94 -3.74 -5.02 6.91
C GLY A 94 -2.93 -6.22 6.44
N ALA A 95 -3.57 -7.39 6.30
CA ALA A 95 -2.91 -8.63 5.93
C ALA A 95 -3.66 -9.39 4.83
N ASN A 96 -3.13 -10.57 4.40
CA ASN A 96 -3.69 -11.42 3.36
C ASN A 96 -3.89 -10.70 2.01
N PHE A 97 -2.89 -9.89 1.60
CA PHE A 97 -2.98 -9.12 0.35
C PHE A 97 -1.65 -9.12 -0.42
N ARG A 98 -1.76 -8.76 -1.71
CA ARG A 98 -0.68 -8.27 -2.57
C ARG A 98 -1.13 -7.00 -3.24
N GLU A 99 -0.23 -6.02 -3.31
CA GLU A 99 -0.46 -4.75 -3.98
C GLU A 99 0.72 -4.43 -4.89
N VAL A 100 0.43 -3.84 -6.04
CA VAL A 100 1.42 -3.25 -6.95
C VAL A 100 1.05 -1.79 -7.13
N ILE A 101 2.05 -0.91 -6.99
CA ILE A 101 1.91 0.53 -7.18
C ILE A 101 2.90 0.97 -8.25
N ALA A 102 2.42 1.73 -9.23
CA ALA A 102 3.24 2.39 -10.23
C ALA A 102 3.02 3.90 -10.14
N ILE A 103 4.11 4.67 -10.11
CA ILE A 103 4.07 6.12 -9.99
C ILE A 103 4.93 6.72 -11.08
N VAL A 104 4.39 7.72 -11.78
CA VAL A 104 5.11 8.56 -12.73
C VAL A 104 5.02 10.00 -12.25
N ARG A 105 6.16 10.67 -12.16
CA ARG A 105 6.26 12.10 -11.84
C ARG A 105 7.01 12.78 -12.97
N TYR A 106 6.46 13.87 -13.49
CA TYR A 106 7.09 14.61 -14.57
C TYR A 106 6.95 16.11 -14.38
N GLN A 107 8.05 16.81 -14.44
CA GLN A 107 8.09 18.28 -14.38
C GLN A 107 8.79 18.82 -15.65
N PRO A 108 8.04 18.92 -16.80
CA PRO A 108 8.61 19.35 -18.07
C PRO A 108 9.14 20.79 -18.06
N ILE A 109 8.51 21.63 -17.26
CA ILE A 109 8.92 23.03 -17.01
C ILE A 109 8.74 23.35 -15.53
N SER A 110 9.42 24.36 -15.04
CA SER A 110 9.39 24.76 -13.62
C SER A 110 8.00 25.06 -13.07
N LYS A 111 7.06 25.44 -13.94
CA LYS A 111 5.69 25.81 -13.57
C LYS A 111 4.68 24.66 -13.66
N LEU A 112 5.00 23.56 -14.32
CA LEU A 112 4.07 22.44 -14.54
C LEU A 112 4.56 21.16 -13.87
N SER A 113 3.77 20.62 -12.97
CA SER A 113 4.01 19.32 -12.33
C SER A 113 2.89 18.35 -12.68
N LEU A 114 3.26 17.18 -13.18
CA LEU A 114 2.36 16.08 -13.53
C LEU A 114 2.68 14.89 -12.64
N ASN A 115 1.64 14.25 -12.12
CA ASN A 115 1.76 13.03 -11.32
C ASN A 115 0.69 12.03 -11.75
N ALA A 116 1.09 10.80 -12.01
CA ALA A 116 0.18 9.68 -12.23
C ALA A 116 0.53 8.56 -11.26
N THR A 117 -0.48 8.01 -10.60
CA THR A 117 -0.34 6.85 -9.70
C THR A 117 -1.37 5.82 -10.08
N TYR A 118 -0.93 4.61 -10.36
CA TYR A 118 -1.77 3.44 -10.53
C TYR A 118 -1.50 2.46 -9.40
N SER A 119 -2.55 1.94 -8.78
CA SER A 119 -2.45 0.85 -7.82
C SER A 119 -3.40 -0.27 -8.15
N TYR A 120 -2.94 -1.50 -7.94
CA TYR A 120 -3.75 -2.70 -8.03
C TYR A 120 -3.51 -3.56 -6.79
N SER A 121 -4.57 -3.89 -6.07
CA SER A 121 -4.50 -4.78 -4.92
C SER A 121 -5.46 -5.95 -5.05
N LYS A 122 -5.01 -7.11 -4.56
CA LYS A 122 -5.82 -8.31 -4.37
C LYS A 122 -5.69 -8.73 -2.92
N GLN A 123 -6.82 -8.91 -2.24
CA GLN A 123 -6.88 -9.23 -0.82
C GLN A 123 -7.93 -10.32 -0.57
N GLY A 124 -7.65 -11.21 0.37
CA GLY A 124 -8.64 -12.06 0.98
C GLY A 124 -9.16 -11.39 2.26
N VAL A 125 -10.45 -11.07 2.30
CA VAL A 125 -11.05 -10.40 3.46
C VAL A 125 -11.99 -11.36 4.20
N ASP A 126 -12.22 -11.08 5.46
CA ASP A 126 -13.12 -11.86 6.28
C ASP A 126 -14.57 -11.68 5.80
N SER A 127 -15.37 -12.73 5.88
CA SER A 127 -16.78 -12.70 5.44
C SER A 127 -17.63 -11.83 6.36
N SER A 128 -17.35 -11.84 7.65
CA SER A 128 -17.95 -10.97 8.66
C SER A 128 -17.01 -10.73 9.84
N LYS A 129 -17.34 -9.80 10.73
CA LYS A 129 -16.57 -9.55 11.94
C LYS A 129 -16.64 -10.68 12.99
N THR A 130 -17.62 -11.54 12.89
CA THR A 130 -17.94 -12.60 13.89
C THR A 130 -17.67 -14.00 13.40
N SER A 131 -17.48 -14.19 12.09
CA SER A 131 -17.22 -15.50 11.49
C SER A 131 -16.21 -15.40 10.36
N GLY A 132 -15.54 -16.51 10.04
CA GLY A 132 -14.62 -16.60 8.93
C GLY A 132 -13.40 -15.66 9.08
N ASN A 133 -12.60 -15.85 10.13
CA ASN A 133 -11.28 -15.19 10.22
C ASN A 133 -10.32 -15.87 9.24
N TYR A 134 -10.04 -15.19 8.14
CA TYR A 134 -9.13 -15.63 7.08
C TYR A 134 -7.79 -14.88 7.13
N GLY A 135 -7.55 -14.14 8.22
CA GLY A 135 -6.28 -13.46 8.48
C GLY A 135 -6.10 -12.15 7.73
N GLY A 136 -7.18 -11.56 7.20
CA GLY A 136 -7.15 -10.25 6.56
C GLY A 136 -7.33 -9.09 7.53
N ASP A 137 -8.14 -9.27 8.58
CA ASP A 137 -8.49 -8.24 9.56
C ASP A 137 -7.52 -8.27 10.76
N PHE A 138 -6.60 -7.32 10.80
CA PHE A 138 -5.61 -7.14 11.87
C PHE A 138 -6.22 -6.78 13.24
N THR A 139 -7.52 -6.46 13.33
CA THR A 139 -8.19 -6.18 14.60
C THR A 139 -8.67 -7.46 15.31
N ARG A 140 -8.63 -8.60 14.62
CA ARG A 140 -9.00 -9.91 15.14
C ARG A 140 -7.80 -10.65 15.76
N VAL A 141 -8.07 -11.71 16.50
CA VAL A 141 -7.06 -12.59 17.07
C VAL A 141 -6.96 -13.87 16.25
N TYR A 142 -5.77 -14.44 16.14
CA TYR A 142 -5.55 -15.64 15.32
C TYR A 142 -6.20 -16.90 15.93
N ASN A 143 -6.57 -16.88 17.22
CA ASN A 143 -7.27 -18.01 17.83
C ASN A 143 -8.63 -18.30 17.17
N ASP A 144 -9.24 -17.27 16.56
CA ASP A 144 -10.51 -17.38 15.82
C ASP A 144 -10.28 -17.78 14.36
N ARG A 145 -9.08 -18.25 13.98
CA ARG A 145 -8.75 -18.62 12.60
C ARG A 145 -9.65 -19.76 12.11
N ASN A 146 -9.97 -19.68 10.83
CA ASN A 146 -10.84 -20.63 10.17
C ASN A 146 -10.15 -21.98 9.89
N SER A 147 -8.80 -21.98 9.72
CA SER A 147 -8.01 -23.16 9.41
C SER A 147 -6.54 -22.93 9.78
N ASP A 148 -5.81 -24.03 10.02
CA ASP A 148 -4.35 -24.01 10.15
C ASP A 148 -3.64 -23.91 8.80
N ILE A 149 -4.35 -24.16 7.69
CA ILE A 149 -3.86 -23.92 6.34
C ILE A 149 -4.38 -22.55 5.90
N ALA A 150 -3.48 -21.66 5.55
CA ALA A 150 -3.73 -20.25 5.27
C ALA A 150 -3.11 -19.80 3.93
N PRO A 151 -3.63 -20.28 2.78
CA PRO A 151 -3.15 -19.83 1.49
C PRO A 151 -3.44 -18.34 1.28
N MET A 152 -2.62 -17.70 0.45
CA MET A 152 -2.82 -16.30 0.09
C MET A 152 -4.20 -16.08 -0.56
N PHE A 153 -4.83 -14.98 -0.19
CA PHE A 153 -6.14 -14.53 -0.69
C PHE A 153 -7.31 -15.45 -0.31
N GLN A 154 -7.16 -16.23 0.77
CA GLN A 154 -8.28 -16.99 1.32
C GLN A 154 -9.41 -16.08 1.83
N GLY A 155 -10.63 -16.59 1.91
CA GLY A 155 -11.81 -15.82 2.27
C GLY A 155 -12.47 -15.15 1.07
N VAL A 156 -13.13 -14.02 1.31
CA VAL A 156 -13.81 -13.24 0.28
C VAL A 156 -12.79 -12.49 -0.56
N LYS A 157 -12.72 -12.77 -1.84
CA LYS A 157 -11.77 -12.09 -2.75
C LYS A 157 -12.23 -10.66 -3.00
N ASN A 158 -11.33 -9.72 -2.74
CA ASN A 158 -11.51 -8.30 -2.97
C ASN A 158 -10.35 -7.78 -3.83
N GLN A 159 -10.67 -7.24 -5.00
CA GLN A 159 -9.68 -6.66 -5.92
C GLN A 159 -10.02 -5.19 -6.10
N VAL A 160 -9.01 -4.35 -6.02
CA VAL A 160 -9.16 -2.91 -6.21
C VAL A 160 -8.10 -2.44 -7.19
N SER A 161 -8.53 -1.75 -8.25
CA SER A 161 -7.66 -0.96 -9.11
C SER A 161 -8.00 0.51 -8.97
N ALA A 162 -6.99 1.37 -8.88
CA ALA A 162 -7.19 2.80 -8.80
C ALA A 162 -6.14 3.53 -9.65
N LEU A 163 -6.58 4.53 -10.39
CA LEU A 163 -5.76 5.44 -11.17
C LEU A 163 -6.00 6.86 -10.70
N SER A 164 -4.94 7.56 -10.35
CA SER A 164 -4.96 8.99 -10.04
C SER A 164 -4.02 9.72 -11.00
N VAL A 165 -4.53 10.70 -11.74
CA VAL A 165 -3.73 11.59 -12.58
C VAL A 165 -3.97 13.01 -12.12
N ASN A 166 -2.90 13.75 -11.86
CA ASN A 166 -2.96 15.11 -11.36
C ASN A 166 -2.00 15.99 -12.16
N ALA A 167 -2.43 17.21 -12.45
CA ALA A 167 -1.63 18.27 -13.02
C ALA A 167 -1.74 19.52 -12.14
N SER A 168 -0.61 20.18 -11.89
CA SER A 168 -0.53 21.41 -11.13
C SER A 168 0.28 22.43 -11.91
N TYR A 169 -0.35 23.56 -12.27
CA TYR A 169 0.31 24.65 -13.00
C TYR A 169 0.41 25.89 -12.13
N MET A 170 1.62 26.40 -11.96
CA MET A 170 1.89 27.61 -11.20
C MET A 170 1.55 28.84 -12.05
N LEU A 171 0.43 29.49 -11.76
CA LEU A 171 -0.02 30.73 -12.39
C LEU A 171 0.85 31.90 -11.95
N TRP A 172 1.08 31.99 -10.64
CA TRP A 172 1.85 33.03 -9.99
C TRP A 172 2.63 32.41 -8.81
N HIS A 173 3.53 33.16 -8.21
CA HIS A 173 4.23 32.71 -7.00
C HIS A 173 3.20 32.27 -5.94
N ASN A 174 3.31 31.03 -5.48
CA ASN A 174 2.41 30.38 -4.51
C ASN A 174 0.93 30.19 -4.95
N LEU A 175 0.54 30.60 -6.18
CA LEU A 175 -0.80 30.38 -6.73
C LEU A 175 -0.78 29.31 -7.82
N PHE A 176 -1.55 28.25 -7.65
CA PHE A 176 -1.58 27.09 -8.53
C PHE A 176 -2.99 26.84 -9.04
N LEU A 177 -3.08 26.44 -10.31
CA LEU A 177 -4.25 25.79 -10.88
C LEU A 177 -4.02 24.29 -10.85
N ASP A 178 -4.83 23.56 -10.09
CA ASP A 178 -4.76 22.11 -9.96
C ASP A 178 -5.91 21.46 -10.71
N ALA A 179 -5.63 20.42 -11.48
CA ALA A 179 -6.62 19.58 -12.14
C ALA A 179 -6.28 18.09 -11.89
N GLY A 180 -7.29 17.25 -11.79
CA GLY A 180 -7.05 15.83 -11.56
C GLY A 180 -8.26 14.96 -11.87
N ILE A 181 -7.96 13.69 -12.12
CA ILE A 181 -8.92 12.61 -12.24
C ILE A 181 -8.51 11.48 -11.32
N PHE A 182 -9.49 10.89 -10.64
CA PHE A 182 -9.34 9.68 -9.86
C PHE A 182 -10.40 8.68 -10.32
N ALA A 183 -9.98 7.51 -10.79
CA ALA A 183 -10.84 6.42 -11.16
C ALA A 183 -10.54 5.19 -10.31
N ARG A 184 -11.56 4.54 -9.76
CA ARG A 184 -11.43 3.35 -8.92
C ARG A 184 -12.46 2.31 -9.32
N THR A 185 -12.01 1.07 -9.46
CA THR A 185 -12.86 -0.10 -9.64
C THR A 185 -12.58 -1.09 -8.51
N GLN A 186 -13.64 -1.60 -7.91
CA GLN A 186 -13.57 -2.64 -6.89
C GLN A 186 -14.44 -3.81 -7.30
N ILE A 187 -13.83 -5.00 -7.39
CA ILE A 187 -14.46 -6.27 -7.69
C ILE A 187 -14.45 -7.11 -6.42
N ASN A 188 -15.62 -7.61 -6.03
CA ASN A 188 -15.75 -8.39 -4.81
C ASN A 188 -16.55 -9.67 -5.08
N SER A 189 -16.09 -10.83 -4.58
CA SER A 189 -16.71 -12.13 -4.92
C SER A 189 -18.12 -12.35 -4.36
N ILE A 190 -18.56 -11.54 -3.40
CA ILE A 190 -19.88 -11.68 -2.76
C ILE A 190 -20.72 -10.39 -2.76
N ARG A 191 -20.15 -9.26 -3.24
CA ARG A 191 -20.83 -7.97 -3.30
C ARG A 191 -20.80 -7.43 -4.73
N PRO A 192 -21.77 -6.61 -5.13
CA PRO A 192 -21.71 -5.95 -6.43
C PRO A 192 -20.42 -5.15 -6.64
N ASP A 193 -19.94 -5.18 -7.86
CA ASP A 193 -18.80 -4.38 -8.26
C ASP A 193 -19.09 -2.89 -8.10
N LYS A 194 -18.08 -2.13 -7.70
CA LYS A 194 -18.18 -0.69 -7.51
C LYS A 194 -17.20 0.03 -8.41
N GLN A 195 -17.69 1.02 -9.12
CA GLN A 195 -16.87 1.92 -9.92
C GLN A 195 -17.12 3.35 -9.47
N SER A 196 -16.08 4.16 -9.43
CA SER A 196 -16.19 5.59 -9.15
C SER A 196 -15.14 6.36 -9.94
N THR A 197 -15.55 7.51 -10.48
CA THR A 197 -14.65 8.45 -11.13
C THR A 197 -14.92 9.84 -10.56
N ILE A 198 -13.86 10.53 -10.16
CA ILE A 198 -13.90 11.86 -9.55
C ILE A 198 -13.02 12.78 -10.38
N TYR A 199 -13.58 13.88 -10.86
CA TYR A 199 -12.84 14.96 -11.48
C TYR A 199 -12.66 16.09 -10.48
N ARG A 200 -11.49 16.71 -10.48
CA ARG A 200 -11.16 17.83 -9.61
C ARG A 200 -10.57 18.97 -10.44
N ILE A 201 -10.98 20.17 -10.13
CA ILE A 201 -10.33 21.40 -10.57
C ILE A 201 -10.37 22.39 -9.41
N GLY A 202 -9.31 23.13 -9.20
CA GLY A 202 -9.24 24.07 -8.10
C GLY A 202 -8.08 25.06 -8.22
N LEU A 203 -8.19 26.14 -7.48
CA LEU A 203 -7.11 27.09 -7.24
C LEU A 203 -6.56 26.83 -5.85
N ARG A 204 -5.24 26.74 -5.73
CA ARG A 204 -4.54 26.53 -4.47
C ARG A 204 -3.54 27.66 -4.24
N LEU A 205 -3.71 28.35 -3.11
CA LEU A 205 -2.78 29.39 -2.66
C LEU A 205 -2.01 28.88 -1.44
N ASN A 206 -0.70 28.82 -1.55
CA ASN A 206 0.19 28.49 -0.44
C ASN A 206 0.57 29.77 0.30
N LEU A 207 -0.07 30.02 1.44
CA LEU A 207 0.28 31.13 2.33
C LEU A 207 1.34 30.66 3.33
N ALA A 208 2.29 31.55 3.64
CA ALA A 208 3.20 31.31 4.75
C ALA A 208 2.40 31.22 6.06
N GLN A 209 2.67 30.20 6.85
CA GLN A 209 2.08 30.08 8.18
C GLN A 209 2.62 31.23 9.03
N GLN A 210 1.76 32.14 9.44
CA GLN A 210 2.11 33.15 10.43
C GLN A 210 1.91 32.58 11.83
N ASP A 211 2.99 32.55 12.59
CA ASP A 211 2.91 32.19 14.01
C ASP A 211 2.48 33.43 14.81
N TYR A 212 1.23 33.46 15.26
CA TYR A 212 0.67 34.53 16.09
C TYR A 212 0.94 34.34 17.60
N ARG A 213 2.02 33.65 17.96
CA ARG A 213 2.44 33.59 19.36
C ARG A 213 3.11 34.92 19.72
N ASN A 214 2.31 35.80 20.29
CA ASN A 214 2.79 36.93 21.11
C ASN A 214 2.83 36.49 22.58
#